data_a6d426d052d844ffb8ecb3087dd9bc89
#
_entry.id   a6d426d052d844ffb8ecb3087dd9bc89
#
_cell.length_a   1.000
_cell.length_b   1.000
_cell.length_c   1.000
_cell.angle_alpha   90.00
_cell.angle_beta   90.00
_cell.angle_gamma   90.00
#
_symmetry.space_group_name_H-M   'P 1'
#
loop_
_entity.id
_entity.type
_entity.pdbx_description
1 polymer ?
#
loop_
_entity_poly.entity_id
_entity_poly.type
_entity_poly.pdbx_seq_one_letter_code
_entity_poly.pdbx_strand_id
1 'polypeptide(L)'
;MKIDNLTLSFKNKVVLRNINLDIKPGEFVFFIGYSGSGKTTLIRSLIGDFRPERGDIVLDNWGFLYKNLTEKLLLDYRKSIGVIFQDYKLMESKTVYENVAFAMEVCGYKDAQIAKKIPQTLEQVGLLMKKDTRVQELSGGEKQRVSIARALVHDPSIIIWDEPTGNLDPVTAAEIMEIFEDLNKDGKTVIIATHDKNIVNHMKRRVITFQDKWVISDKEKAEYNLHK
;
A
#
# COMPACT_ATOMS: atom_id res chain seq x y z
N MET A 1 0.91 0.09 -14.26
CA MET A 1 2.13 0.75 -13.70
C MET A 1 3.35 -0.03 -14.14
N LYS A 2 4.32 0.63 -14.77
CA LYS A 2 5.56 -0.01 -15.20
C LYS A 2 6.76 0.61 -14.48
N ILE A 3 7.65 -0.19 -13.94
CA ILE A 3 8.93 0.21 -13.36
C ILE A 3 10.00 -0.05 -14.42
N ASP A 4 10.74 0.98 -14.82
CA ASP A 4 11.70 0.90 -15.92
C ASP A 4 13.11 1.25 -15.45
N ASN A 5 14.02 0.25 -15.48
CA ASN A 5 15.43 0.35 -15.12
C ASN A 5 15.71 1.06 -13.78
N LEU A 6 14.82 0.86 -12.79
CA LEU A 6 14.86 1.59 -11.52
C LEU A 6 16.03 1.15 -10.65
N THR A 7 16.88 2.11 -10.27
CA THR A 7 17.96 1.92 -9.31
C THR A 7 17.74 2.87 -8.12
N LEU A 8 17.68 2.30 -6.92
CA LEU A 8 17.47 3.02 -5.68
C LEU A 8 18.72 2.94 -4.81
N SER A 9 19.18 4.11 -4.34
CA SER A 9 20.38 4.22 -3.46
C SER A 9 20.03 5.04 -2.22
N PHE A 10 20.44 4.58 -1.06
CA PHE A 10 20.29 5.30 0.22
C PHE A 10 21.66 5.56 0.83
N LYS A 11 21.99 6.84 1.12
CA LYS A 11 23.31 7.25 1.64
C LYS A 11 24.48 6.63 0.84
N ASN A 12 24.43 6.76 -0.48
CA ASN A 12 25.42 6.23 -1.44
C ASN A 12 25.57 4.70 -1.46
N LYS A 13 24.65 3.97 -0.84
CA LYS A 13 24.58 2.50 -0.95
C LYS A 13 23.41 2.10 -1.84
N VAL A 14 23.69 1.35 -2.90
CA VAL A 14 22.63 0.78 -3.76
C VAL A 14 21.80 -0.19 -2.95
N VAL A 15 20.49 0.03 -2.90
CA VAL A 15 19.48 -0.80 -2.21
C VAL A 15 18.79 -1.73 -3.20
N LEU A 16 18.40 -1.20 -4.37
CA LEU A 16 17.85 -1.99 -5.48
C LEU A 16 18.53 -1.54 -6.78
N ARG A 17 18.75 -2.49 -7.69
CA ARG A 17 19.47 -2.25 -8.93
C ARG A 17 18.70 -2.77 -10.14
N ASN A 18 18.51 -1.90 -11.13
CA ASN A 18 17.95 -2.23 -12.43
C ASN A 18 16.65 -3.03 -12.35
N ILE A 19 15.72 -2.54 -11.54
CA ILE A 19 14.41 -3.18 -11.35
C ILE A 19 13.53 -2.86 -12.57
N ASN A 20 13.00 -3.92 -13.18
CA ASN A 20 12.07 -3.85 -14.29
C ASN A 20 10.85 -4.69 -13.93
N LEU A 21 9.68 -4.07 -13.80
CA LEU A 21 8.42 -4.73 -13.46
C LEU A 21 7.27 -4.09 -14.25
N ASP A 22 6.30 -4.90 -14.64
CA ASP A 22 5.05 -4.43 -15.22
C ASP A 22 3.89 -4.95 -14.37
N ILE A 23 3.22 -4.04 -13.64
CA ILE A 23 2.06 -4.35 -12.81
C ILE A 23 0.83 -3.77 -13.51
N LYS A 24 -0.03 -4.66 -13.97
CA LYS A 24 -1.24 -4.30 -14.72
C LYS A 24 -2.33 -3.79 -13.80
N PRO A 25 -3.25 -2.95 -14.28
CA PRO A 25 -4.45 -2.59 -13.53
C PRO A 25 -5.24 -3.84 -13.10
N GLY A 26 -5.70 -3.85 -11.84
CA GLY A 26 -6.43 -4.97 -11.26
C GLY A 26 -5.58 -6.17 -10.83
N GLU A 27 -4.27 -6.11 -10.93
CA GLU A 27 -3.42 -7.18 -10.40
C GLU A 27 -3.33 -7.14 -8.86
N PHE A 28 -3.21 -8.34 -8.27
CA PHE A 28 -2.85 -8.53 -6.88
C PHE A 28 -1.43 -9.11 -6.81
N VAL A 29 -0.48 -8.36 -6.23
CA VAL A 29 0.94 -8.69 -6.26
C VAL A 29 1.54 -8.68 -4.87
N PHE A 30 2.28 -9.73 -4.53
CA PHE A 30 3.11 -9.80 -3.34
C PHE A 30 4.57 -9.47 -3.65
N PHE A 31 5.16 -8.58 -2.88
CA PHE A 31 6.60 -8.36 -2.82
C PHE A 31 7.17 -9.12 -1.63
N ILE A 32 7.99 -10.14 -1.89
CA ILE A 32 8.61 -10.94 -0.83
C ILE A 32 10.14 -10.82 -0.85
N GLY A 33 10.78 -11.13 0.26
CA GLY A 33 12.24 -11.07 0.41
C GLY A 33 12.63 -10.88 1.87
N TYR A 34 13.89 -11.11 2.17
CA TYR A 34 14.43 -10.91 3.52
C TYR A 34 14.28 -9.45 3.98
N SER A 35 14.34 -9.23 5.30
CA SER A 35 14.46 -7.88 5.85
C SER A 35 15.68 -7.18 5.22
N GLY A 36 15.51 -5.92 4.83
CA GLY A 36 16.56 -5.17 4.14
C GLY A 36 16.74 -5.48 2.65
N SER A 37 15.91 -6.33 2.02
CA SER A 37 15.98 -6.60 0.57
C SER A 37 15.57 -5.43 -0.33
N GLY A 38 15.04 -4.33 0.25
CA GLY A 38 14.68 -3.12 -0.49
C GLY A 38 13.19 -2.93 -0.76
N LYS A 39 12.30 -3.82 -0.31
CA LYS A 39 10.84 -3.73 -0.53
C LYS A 39 10.24 -2.39 -0.08
N THR A 40 10.48 -2.01 1.18
CA THR A 40 10.03 -0.71 1.73
C THR A 40 10.60 0.48 0.95
N THR A 41 11.86 0.41 0.50
CA THR A 41 12.48 1.47 -0.31
C THR A 41 11.80 1.56 -1.68
N LEU A 42 11.45 0.41 -2.29
CA LEU A 42 10.68 0.39 -3.53
C LEU A 42 9.28 0.98 -3.32
N ILE A 43 8.57 0.57 -2.28
CA ILE A 43 7.25 1.14 -1.93
C ILE A 43 7.35 2.65 -1.78
N ARG A 44 8.33 3.16 -1.04
CA ARG A 44 8.56 4.61 -0.89
C ARG A 44 8.83 5.30 -2.22
N SER A 45 9.49 4.63 -3.14
CA SER A 45 9.65 5.14 -4.51
C SER A 45 8.33 5.08 -5.29
N LEU A 46 7.54 4.01 -5.16
CA LEU A 46 6.23 3.91 -5.81
C LEU A 46 5.26 5.01 -5.37
N ILE A 47 5.32 5.48 -4.14
CA ILE A 47 4.46 6.56 -3.62
C ILE A 47 5.05 7.97 -3.81
N GLY A 48 6.19 8.07 -4.51
CA GLY A 48 6.85 9.35 -4.76
C GLY A 48 7.56 9.97 -3.54
N ASP A 49 7.84 9.17 -2.50
CA ASP A 49 8.53 9.62 -1.28
C ASP A 49 10.06 9.45 -1.35
N PHE A 50 10.52 8.61 -2.26
CA PHE A 50 11.94 8.33 -2.44
C PHE A 50 12.32 8.35 -3.91
N ARG A 51 13.10 9.36 -4.34
CA ARG A 51 13.49 9.52 -5.75
C ARG A 51 14.57 8.50 -6.15
N PRO A 52 14.41 7.81 -7.29
CA PRO A 52 15.40 6.89 -7.79
C PRO A 52 16.67 7.64 -8.27
N GLU A 53 17.80 6.96 -8.20
CA GLU A 53 19.07 7.42 -8.77
C GLU A 53 19.03 7.30 -10.30
N ARG A 54 18.42 6.23 -10.81
CA ARG A 54 18.24 5.97 -12.25
C ARG A 54 16.90 5.29 -12.48
N GLY A 55 16.43 5.38 -13.73
CA GLY A 55 15.16 4.81 -14.15
C GLY A 55 13.97 5.64 -13.73
N ASP A 56 12.79 5.14 -13.99
CA ASP A 56 11.55 5.85 -13.67
C ASP A 56 10.39 4.86 -13.43
N ILE A 57 9.28 5.40 -12.96
CA ILE A 57 8.01 4.72 -12.84
C ILE A 57 7.05 5.33 -13.86
N VAL A 58 6.56 4.50 -14.78
CA VAL A 58 5.60 4.91 -15.80
C VAL A 58 4.19 4.55 -15.33
N LEU A 59 3.36 5.54 -15.27
CA LEU A 59 1.96 5.43 -14.85
C LEU A 59 1.07 5.63 -16.08
N ASP A 60 0.09 4.75 -16.28
CA ASP A 60 -0.72 4.71 -17.50
C ASP A 60 -1.38 6.06 -17.83
N ASN A 61 -1.86 6.78 -16.81
CA ASN A 61 -2.54 8.06 -16.98
C ASN A 61 -1.63 9.29 -16.79
N TRP A 62 -0.37 9.12 -16.34
CA TRP A 62 0.49 10.23 -15.89
C TRP A 62 1.84 10.27 -16.61
N GLY A 63 2.20 9.21 -17.35
CA GLY A 63 3.52 9.08 -17.96
C GLY A 63 4.64 8.82 -16.94
N PHE A 64 5.82 9.38 -17.19
CA PHE A 64 6.98 9.21 -16.31
C PHE A 64 6.83 10.04 -15.02
N LEU A 65 6.81 9.36 -13.87
CA LEU A 65 6.62 10.03 -12.58
C LEU A 65 7.78 10.96 -12.25
N TYR A 66 9.01 10.46 -12.25
CA TYR A 66 10.16 11.21 -11.78
C TYR A 66 10.78 12.14 -12.82
N LYS A 67 10.69 11.79 -14.10
CA LYS A 67 11.16 12.63 -15.20
C LYS A 67 10.31 13.91 -15.32
N ASN A 68 9.00 13.80 -15.07
CA ASN A 68 8.05 14.90 -15.19
C ASN A 68 7.59 15.43 -13.82
N LEU A 69 8.28 15.07 -12.73
CA LEU A 69 7.83 15.32 -11.37
C LEU A 69 7.68 16.82 -11.09
N THR A 70 6.43 17.21 -10.85
CA THR A 70 6.05 18.50 -10.27
C THR A 70 5.29 18.25 -8.96
N GLU A 71 5.22 19.22 -8.07
CA GLU A 71 4.42 19.10 -6.83
C GLU A 71 2.95 18.77 -7.15
N LYS A 72 2.39 19.40 -8.16
CA LYS A 72 1.01 19.14 -8.61
C LYS A 72 0.84 17.68 -9.07
N LEU A 73 1.72 17.19 -9.94
CA LEU A 73 1.68 15.80 -10.42
C LEU A 73 1.78 14.82 -9.26
N LEU A 74 2.68 15.06 -8.31
CA LEU A 74 2.86 14.22 -7.15
C LEU A 74 1.63 14.19 -6.24
N LEU A 75 1.00 15.35 -6.00
CA LEU A 75 -0.24 15.43 -5.23
C LEU A 75 -1.39 14.69 -5.91
N ASP A 76 -1.58 14.91 -7.21
CA ASP A 76 -2.63 14.25 -7.98
C ASP A 76 -2.39 12.73 -8.06
N TYR A 77 -1.15 12.30 -8.23
CA TYR A 77 -0.78 10.88 -8.18
C TYR A 77 -1.09 10.27 -6.81
N ARG A 78 -0.69 10.92 -5.71
CA ARG A 78 -0.96 10.44 -4.34
C ARG A 78 -2.45 10.32 -4.02
N LYS A 79 -3.30 11.10 -4.65
CA LYS A 79 -4.76 10.94 -4.56
C LYS A 79 -5.27 9.67 -5.26
N SER A 80 -4.51 9.12 -6.21
CA SER A 80 -4.87 7.89 -6.91
C SER A 80 -4.40 6.61 -6.19
N ILE A 81 -3.60 6.74 -5.14
CA ILE A 81 -3.04 5.62 -4.37
C ILE A 81 -3.47 5.65 -2.90
N GLY A 82 -3.85 4.50 -2.37
CA GLY A 82 -4.05 4.29 -0.93
C GLY A 82 -2.82 3.61 -0.33
N VAL A 83 -2.22 4.22 0.68
CA VAL A 83 -1.00 3.68 1.31
C VAL A 83 -1.27 3.32 2.75
N ILE A 84 -0.90 2.09 3.13
CA ILE A 84 -1.02 1.59 4.49
C ILE A 84 0.40 1.27 5.00
N PHE A 85 0.78 1.92 6.09
CA PHE A 85 2.09 1.77 6.70
C PHE A 85 2.07 0.79 7.86
N GLN A 86 3.18 0.11 8.11
CA GLN A 86 3.37 -0.83 9.19
C GLN A 86 3.06 -0.23 10.59
N ASP A 87 3.39 1.04 10.80
CA ASP A 87 3.22 1.77 12.08
C ASP A 87 1.93 2.60 12.13
N TYR A 88 0.93 2.24 11.32
CA TYR A 88 -0.40 2.85 11.20
C TYR A 88 -0.40 4.35 10.84
N LYS A 89 0.54 5.14 11.35
CA LYS A 89 0.62 6.62 11.19
C LYS A 89 -0.69 7.34 11.55
N LEU A 90 -1.37 6.89 12.60
CA LEU A 90 -2.64 7.45 13.05
C LEU A 90 -2.41 8.61 14.03
N MET A 91 -3.37 9.52 14.07
CA MET A 91 -3.46 10.59 15.06
C MET A 91 -4.16 10.04 16.31
N GLU A 92 -3.39 9.63 17.31
CA GLU A 92 -3.85 8.92 18.52
C GLU A 92 -4.91 9.69 19.32
N SER A 93 -4.80 11.02 19.39
CA SER A 93 -5.72 11.89 20.12
C SER A 93 -7.04 12.18 19.40
N LYS A 94 -7.11 11.83 18.11
CA LYS A 94 -8.27 12.04 17.25
C LYS A 94 -9.17 10.82 17.23
N THR A 95 -10.44 11.03 16.85
CA THR A 95 -11.40 9.93 16.66
C THR A 95 -11.10 9.15 15.39
N VAL A 96 -11.75 7.98 15.24
CA VAL A 96 -11.74 7.20 14.01
C VAL A 96 -12.23 8.06 12.84
N TYR A 97 -13.35 8.75 13.01
CA TYR A 97 -13.91 9.65 12.00
C TYR A 97 -12.93 10.72 11.57
N GLU A 98 -12.33 11.45 12.52
CA GLU A 98 -11.36 12.52 12.24
C GLU A 98 -10.10 12.02 11.52
N ASN A 99 -9.61 10.81 11.85
CA ASN A 99 -8.47 10.21 11.16
C ASN A 99 -8.78 9.91 9.69
N VAL A 100 -9.99 9.45 9.39
CA VAL A 100 -10.41 9.14 8.02
C VAL A 100 -10.77 10.42 7.25
N ALA A 101 -11.44 11.39 7.92
CA ALA A 101 -11.80 12.69 7.35
C ALA A 101 -10.56 13.45 6.86
N PHE A 102 -9.50 13.44 7.66
CA PHE A 102 -8.24 14.11 7.33
C PHE A 102 -7.69 13.73 5.95
N ALA A 103 -7.78 12.47 5.57
CA ALA A 103 -7.31 12.02 4.24
C ALA A 103 -8.12 12.65 3.10
N MET A 104 -9.42 12.81 3.27
CA MET A 104 -10.29 13.47 2.29
C MET A 104 -10.07 15.00 2.27
N GLU A 105 -9.90 15.61 3.44
CA GLU A 105 -9.63 17.05 3.57
C GLU A 105 -8.34 17.43 2.82
N VAL A 106 -7.26 16.68 3.03
CA VAL A 106 -5.98 16.86 2.31
C VAL A 106 -6.15 16.69 0.79
N CYS A 107 -7.05 15.81 0.37
CA CYS A 107 -7.38 15.64 -1.04
C CYS A 107 -8.30 16.75 -1.60
N GLY A 108 -8.79 17.66 -0.76
CA GLY A 108 -9.63 18.81 -1.18
C GLY A 108 -11.11 18.47 -1.35
N TYR A 109 -11.61 17.41 -0.70
CA TYR A 109 -13.03 17.09 -0.69
C TYR A 109 -13.81 18.07 0.20
N LYS A 110 -15.06 18.35 -0.18
CA LYS A 110 -15.98 19.21 0.59
C LYS A 110 -16.64 18.42 1.74
N ASP A 111 -17.01 19.10 2.82
CA ASP A 111 -17.61 18.51 4.02
C ASP A 111 -18.80 17.57 3.71
N ALA A 112 -19.65 17.95 2.78
CA ALA A 112 -20.80 17.12 2.37
C ALA A 112 -20.37 15.78 1.74
N GLN A 113 -19.26 15.76 0.99
CA GLN A 113 -18.70 14.55 0.40
C GLN A 113 -18.05 13.67 1.48
N ILE A 114 -17.34 14.31 2.42
CA ILE A 114 -16.70 13.67 3.57
C ILE A 114 -17.75 12.98 4.43
N ALA A 115 -18.79 13.72 4.83
CA ALA A 115 -19.89 13.21 5.66
C ALA A 115 -20.62 12.00 5.03
N LYS A 116 -20.72 11.97 3.70
CA LYS A 116 -21.35 10.87 2.96
C LYS A 116 -20.44 9.64 2.84
N LYS A 117 -19.15 9.84 2.57
CA LYS A 117 -18.23 8.76 2.21
C LYS A 117 -17.69 8.01 3.42
N ILE A 118 -17.40 8.71 4.54
CA ILE A 118 -16.80 8.09 5.72
C ILE A 118 -17.64 6.95 6.30
N PRO A 119 -18.96 7.10 6.54
CA PRO A 119 -19.77 6.01 7.10
C PRO A 119 -19.68 4.73 6.24
N GLN A 120 -19.74 4.87 4.92
CA GLN A 120 -19.63 3.75 3.97
C GLN A 120 -18.28 3.05 4.09
N THR A 121 -17.18 3.83 4.15
CA THR A 121 -15.83 3.28 4.27
C THR A 121 -15.61 2.61 5.63
N LEU A 122 -16.14 3.21 6.71
CA LEU A 122 -16.07 2.60 8.04
C LEU A 122 -16.88 1.32 8.16
N GLU A 123 -17.99 1.21 7.45
CA GLU A 123 -18.77 -0.01 7.37
C GLU A 123 -17.99 -1.13 6.67
N GLN A 124 -17.31 -0.84 5.55
CA GLN A 124 -16.46 -1.79 4.82
C GLN A 124 -15.35 -2.42 5.69
N VAL A 125 -14.84 -1.65 6.65
CA VAL A 125 -13.79 -2.13 7.57
C VAL A 125 -14.32 -2.54 8.94
N GLY A 126 -15.65 -2.56 9.14
CA GLY A 126 -16.30 -2.98 10.40
C GLY A 126 -16.11 -2.02 11.59
N LEU A 127 -15.91 -0.72 11.33
CA LEU A 127 -15.66 0.29 12.37
C LEU A 127 -16.75 1.36 12.50
N LEU A 128 -17.87 1.25 11.80
CA LEU A 128 -18.91 2.28 11.80
C LEU A 128 -19.40 2.64 13.22
N MET A 129 -19.61 1.63 14.08
CA MET A 129 -20.05 1.83 15.46
C MET A 129 -19.01 2.48 16.37
N LYS A 130 -17.75 2.53 15.94
CA LYS A 130 -16.63 3.13 16.69
C LYS A 130 -16.16 4.46 16.10
N LYS A 131 -16.93 5.07 15.19
CA LYS A 131 -16.55 6.30 14.49
C LYS A 131 -16.13 7.45 15.40
N ASP A 132 -16.77 7.57 16.58
CA ASP A 132 -16.54 8.63 17.56
C ASP A 132 -15.53 8.23 18.66
N THR A 133 -15.01 6.98 18.64
CA THR A 133 -14.00 6.49 19.57
C THR A 133 -12.63 7.08 19.22
N ARG A 134 -11.84 7.46 20.21
CA ARG A 134 -10.46 7.93 20.00
C ARG A 134 -9.54 6.76 19.65
N VAL A 135 -8.59 6.99 18.74
CA VAL A 135 -7.69 5.95 18.25
C VAL A 135 -6.84 5.33 19.37
N GLN A 136 -6.45 6.11 20.38
CA GLN A 136 -5.71 5.58 21.54
C GLN A 136 -6.46 4.50 22.33
N GLU A 137 -7.80 4.46 22.24
CA GLU A 137 -8.67 3.52 22.95
C GLU A 137 -8.89 2.21 22.17
N LEU A 138 -8.39 2.14 20.94
CA LEU A 138 -8.59 1.01 20.04
C LEU A 138 -7.53 -0.08 20.25
N SER A 139 -7.93 -1.33 20.01
CA SER A 139 -7.00 -2.47 19.86
C SER A 139 -6.10 -2.31 18.63
N GLY A 140 -5.02 -3.11 18.55
CA GLY A 140 -4.12 -3.11 17.39
C GLY A 140 -4.83 -3.42 16.08
N GLY A 141 -5.71 -4.41 16.06
CA GLY A 141 -6.51 -4.77 14.87
C GLY A 141 -7.47 -3.66 14.45
N GLU A 142 -8.09 -2.97 15.41
CA GLU A 142 -8.96 -1.81 15.11
C GLU A 142 -8.15 -0.63 14.56
N LYS A 143 -6.99 -0.33 15.13
CA LYS A 143 -6.07 0.68 14.59
C LYS A 143 -5.66 0.37 13.16
N GLN A 144 -5.41 -0.91 12.86
CA GLN A 144 -5.13 -1.34 11.50
C GLN A 144 -6.31 -1.06 10.57
N ARG A 145 -7.54 -1.40 10.98
CA ARG A 145 -8.76 -1.12 10.20
C ARG A 145 -8.99 0.38 9.98
N VAL A 146 -8.66 1.25 10.96
CA VAL A 146 -8.67 2.72 10.76
C VAL A 146 -7.66 3.15 9.70
N SER A 147 -6.44 2.59 9.73
CA SER A 147 -5.40 2.88 8.73
C SER A 147 -5.84 2.45 7.32
N ILE A 148 -6.52 1.31 7.21
CA ILE A 148 -7.11 0.83 5.95
C ILE A 148 -8.22 1.77 5.49
N ALA A 149 -9.18 2.12 6.36
CA ALA A 149 -10.25 3.05 6.03
C ALA A 149 -9.71 4.40 5.51
N ARG A 150 -8.69 4.93 6.18
CA ARG A 150 -8.02 6.16 5.76
C ARG A 150 -7.38 6.06 4.37
N ALA A 151 -6.81 4.90 4.05
CA ALA A 151 -6.22 4.66 2.74
C ALA A 151 -7.27 4.46 1.62
N LEU A 152 -8.48 4.01 1.97
CA LEU A 152 -9.54 3.68 1.00
C LEU A 152 -10.56 4.80 0.76
N VAL A 153 -10.71 5.73 1.72
CA VAL A 153 -11.84 6.68 1.73
C VAL A 153 -11.92 7.58 0.50
N HIS A 154 -10.80 7.88 -0.14
CA HIS A 154 -10.72 8.69 -1.36
C HIS A 154 -10.81 7.87 -2.66
N ASP A 155 -11.16 6.57 -2.55
CA ASP A 155 -11.38 5.63 -3.66
C ASP A 155 -10.16 5.45 -4.59
N PRO A 156 -8.99 5.06 -4.06
CA PRO A 156 -7.78 4.90 -4.86
C PRO A 156 -7.92 3.77 -5.88
N SER A 157 -7.22 3.88 -7.01
CA SER A 157 -7.10 2.81 -8.00
C SER A 157 -6.01 1.78 -7.67
N ILE A 158 -5.02 2.20 -6.86
CA ILE A 158 -3.90 1.36 -6.43
C ILE A 158 -3.81 1.40 -4.91
N ILE A 159 -3.66 0.24 -4.30
CA ILE A 159 -3.50 0.09 -2.85
C ILE A 159 -2.14 -0.54 -2.60
N ILE A 160 -1.33 0.11 -1.77
CA ILE A 160 0.01 -0.35 -1.42
C ILE A 160 0.09 -0.53 0.09
N TRP A 161 0.54 -1.71 0.51
CA TRP A 161 0.68 -2.03 1.93
C TRP A 161 2.07 -2.59 2.26
N ASP A 162 2.74 -1.97 3.21
CA ASP A 162 4.05 -2.40 3.69
C ASP A 162 3.90 -3.14 5.03
N GLU A 163 4.20 -4.44 5.04
CA GLU A 163 4.19 -5.35 6.20
C GLU A 163 2.85 -5.37 6.98
N PRO A 164 1.78 -5.91 6.38
CA PRO A 164 0.40 -5.83 6.89
C PRO A 164 0.15 -6.51 8.24
N THR A 165 0.86 -7.59 8.55
CA THR A 165 0.43 -8.56 9.56
C THR A 165 1.38 -8.72 10.73
N GLY A 166 2.48 -7.97 10.77
CA GLY A 166 3.53 -8.13 11.78
C GLY A 166 3.08 -7.99 13.24
N ASN A 167 1.90 -7.40 13.48
CA ASN A 167 1.35 -7.15 14.83
C ASN A 167 -0.09 -7.67 15.00
N LEU A 168 -0.58 -8.53 14.08
CA LEU A 168 -1.95 -9.03 14.11
C LEU A 168 -1.98 -10.53 14.42
N ASP A 169 -3.02 -10.96 15.12
CA ASP A 169 -3.32 -12.38 15.24
C ASP A 169 -3.79 -12.96 13.89
N PRO A 170 -3.67 -14.28 13.68
CA PRO A 170 -3.98 -14.91 12.40
C PRO A 170 -5.45 -14.71 11.93
N VAL A 171 -6.40 -14.63 12.86
CA VAL A 171 -7.82 -14.46 12.53
C VAL A 171 -8.05 -13.05 11.98
N THR A 172 -7.61 -12.02 12.71
CA THR A 172 -7.68 -10.63 12.28
C THR A 172 -6.94 -10.41 10.95
N ALA A 173 -5.79 -11.05 10.77
CA ALA A 173 -5.04 -10.99 9.52
C ALA A 173 -5.85 -11.55 8.33
N ALA A 174 -6.51 -12.69 8.51
CA ALA A 174 -7.37 -13.30 7.49
C ALA A 174 -8.55 -12.40 7.12
N GLU A 175 -9.30 -11.89 8.11
CA GLU A 175 -10.41 -10.96 7.89
C GLU A 175 -10.00 -9.70 7.12
N ILE A 176 -8.83 -9.17 7.42
CA ILE A 176 -8.30 -8.01 6.71
C ILE A 176 -7.93 -8.39 5.27
N MET A 177 -7.34 -9.56 5.04
CA MET A 177 -7.01 -10.00 3.68
C MET A 177 -8.25 -10.19 2.81
N GLU A 178 -9.38 -10.62 3.37
CA GLU A 178 -10.66 -10.69 2.65
C GLU A 178 -11.10 -9.32 2.11
N ILE A 179 -10.92 -8.24 2.89
CA ILE A 179 -11.21 -6.87 2.43
C ILE A 179 -10.38 -6.56 1.17
N PHE A 180 -9.10 -6.93 1.13
CA PHE A 180 -8.25 -6.69 -0.05
C PHE A 180 -8.59 -7.57 -1.24
N GLU A 181 -9.05 -8.79 -1.00
CA GLU A 181 -9.57 -9.64 -2.08
C GLU A 181 -10.80 -9.03 -2.73
N ASP A 182 -11.73 -8.52 -1.94
CA ASP A 182 -12.94 -7.88 -2.44
C ASP A 182 -12.61 -6.59 -3.21
N LEU A 183 -11.72 -5.74 -2.68
CA LEU A 183 -11.23 -4.57 -3.39
C LEU A 183 -10.56 -4.92 -4.74
N ASN A 184 -9.83 -6.03 -4.78
CA ASN A 184 -9.20 -6.49 -6.02
C ASN A 184 -10.23 -7.06 -7.01
N LYS A 185 -11.27 -7.76 -6.54
CA LYS A 185 -12.42 -8.18 -7.38
C LYS A 185 -13.14 -6.97 -7.99
N ASP A 186 -13.20 -5.85 -7.25
CA ASP A 186 -13.73 -4.57 -7.72
C ASP A 186 -12.79 -3.83 -8.70
N GLY A 187 -11.69 -4.46 -9.11
CA GLY A 187 -10.76 -3.95 -10.11
C GLY A 187 -9.63 -3.09 -9.55
N LYS A 188 -9.48 -2.96 -8.24
CA LYS A 188 -8.34 -2.24 -7.63
C LYS A 188 -7.05 -3.04 -7.80
N THR A 189 -5.95 -2.35 -8.06
CA THR A 189 -4.61 -2.95 -8.03
C THR A 189 -4.13 -3.00 -6.59
N VAL A 190 -3.65 -4.16 -6.14
CA VAL A 190 -3.17 -4.37 -4.77
C VAL A 190 -1.72 -4.81 -4.78
N ILE A 191 -0.86 -4.09 -4.05
CA ILE A 191 0.57 -4.40 -3.89
C ILE A 191 0.85 -4.55 -2.40
N ILE A 192 1.27 -5.73 -1.97
CA ILE A 192 1.57 -6.02 -0.57
C ILE A 192 3.02 -6.47 -0.44
N ALA A 193 3.84 -5.72 0.32
CA ALA A 193 5.13 -6.21 0.75
C ALA A 193 4.98 -6.97 2.07
N THR A 194 5.41 -8.21 2.12
CA THR A 194 5.31 -9.03 3.32
C THR A 194 6.38 -10.11 3.41
N HIS A 195 6.66 -10.55 4.64
CA HIS A 195 7.42 -11.76 4.92
C HIS A 195 6.54 -12.89 5.48
N ASP A 196 5.23 -12.71 5.54
CA ASP A 196 4.27 -13.71 6.02
C ASP A 196 4.00 -14.77 4.94
N LYS A 197 4.58 -15.96 5.16
CA LYS A 197 4.45 -17.11 4.26
C LYS A 197 3.01 -17.63 4.18
N ASN A 198 2.27 -17.57 5.30
CA ASN A 198 0.93 -18.14 5.37
C ASN A 198 -0.02 -17.38 4.46
N ILE A 199 0.02 -16.04 4.51
CA ILE A 199 -0.79 -15.18 3.64
C ILE A 199 -0.47 -15.43 2.18
N VAL A 200 0.81 -15.37 1.80
CA VAL A 200 1.25 -15.57 0.41
C VAL A 200 0.81 -16.92 -0.12
N ASN A 201 1.02 -18.00 0.67
CA ASN A 201 0.70 -19.37 0.26
C ASN A 201 -0.82 -19.64 0.22
N HIS A 202 -1.59 -18.96 1.07
CA HIS A 202 -3.04 -19.09 1.07
C HIS A 202 -3.66 -18.41 -0.15
N MET A 203 -3.25 -17.19 -0.44
CA MET A 203 -3.85 -16.38 -1.49
C MET A 203 -3.41 -16.74 -2.91
N LYS A 204 -2.24 -17.34 -3.09
CA LYS A 204 -1.70 -17.82 -4.38
C LYS A 204 -1.81 -16.78 -5.51
N ARG A 205 -1.35 -15.57 -5.26
CA ARG A 205 -1.32 -14.48 -6.22
C ARG A 205 0.05 -14.38 -6.90
N ARG A 206 0.26 -13.36 -7.73
CA ARG A 206 1.57 -13.07 -8.32
C ARG A 206 2.56 -12.72 -7.21
N VAL A 207 3.76 -13.33 -7.24
CA VAL A 207 4.81 -13.15 -6.24
C VAL A 207 6.09 -12.68 -6.93
N ILE A 208 6.58 -11.54 -6.49
CA ILE A 208 7.85 -10.95 -6.93
C ILE A 208 8.84 -11.04 -5.78
N THR A 209 9.95 -11.76 -5.99
CA THR A 209 10.95 -12.03 -4.97
C THR A 209 12.15 -11.12 -5.11
N PHE A 210 12.48 -10.43 -4.03
CA PHE A 210 13.64 -9.53 -3.93
C PHE A 210 14.76 -10.17 -3.11
N GLN A 211 15.95 -10.27 -3.68
CA GLN A 211 17.15 -10.77 -3.01
C GLN A 211 18.38 -10.06 -3.57
N ASP A 212 19.36 -9.76 -2.71
CA ASP A 212 20.67 -9.19 -3.08
C ASP A 212 20.58 -7.98 -4.01
N LYS A 213 19.59 -7.11 -3.79
CA LYS A 213 19.31 -5.88 -4.56
C LYS A 213 18.64 -6.10 -5.91
N TRP A 214 18.21 -7.30 -6.24
CA TRP A 214 17.59 -7.66 -7.51
C TRP A 214 16.19 -8.24 -7.33
N VAL A 215 15.41 -8.22 -8.40
CA VAL A 215 14.28 -9.12 -8.57
C VAL A 215 14.85 -10.45 -9.12
N ILE A 216 14.72 -11.51 -8.32
CA ILE A 216 15.24 -12.84 -8.69
C ILE A 216 14.16 -13.76 -9.22
N SER A 217 12.89 -13.45 -8.96
CA SER A 217 11.75 -14.23 -9.43
C SER A 217 10.51 -13.34 -9.55
N ASP A 218 9.72 -13.58 -10.58
CA ASP A 218 8.40 -12.98 -10.82
C ASP A 218 7.49 -14.08 -11.38
N LYS A 219 6.54 -14.56 -10.58
CA LYS A 219 5.71 -15.73 -10.92
C LYS A 219 4.26 -15.47 -10.58
N GLU A 220 3.38 -15.75 -11.53
CA GLU A 220 1.93 -15.78 -11.30
C GLU A 220 1.54 -17.00 -10.46
N LYS A 221 0.56 -16.82 -9.55
CA LYS A 221 0.00 -17.88 -8.69
C LYS A 221 1.07 -18.70 -7.96
N ALA A 222 2.03 -18.04 -7.35
CA ALA A 222 3.15 -18.67 -6.69
C ALA A 222 3.00 -18.73 -5.17
N GLU A 223 3.83 -19.57 -4.56
CA GLU A 223 4.00 -19.68 -3.12
C GLU A 223 5.23 -18.89 -2.66
N TYR A 224 5.30 -18.63 -1.36
CA TYR A 224 6.44 -17.96 -0.75
C TYR A 224 7.69 -18.83 -0.85
N ASN A 225 8.62 -18.45 -1.67
CA ASN A 225 9.89 -19.16 -1.82
C ASN A 225 11.06 -18.16 -1.87
N LEU A 226 11.93 -18.23 -0.86
CA LEU A 226 13.21 -17.53 -0.87
C LEU A 226 14.27 -18.59 -1.19
N HIS A 227 14.78 -18.57 -2.40
CA HIS A 227 15.91 -19.42 -2.77
C HIS A 227 17.09 -19.15 -1.82
N LYS A 228 17.64 -20.22 -1.23
CA LYS A 228 18.87 -20.17 -0.43
C LYS A 228 20.09 -20.06 -1.33
#